data_4d43f6bc75e52305950cdbdcb9420374
#
_entry.id   4d43f6bc75e52305950cdbdcb9420374
#
_cell.length_a   1.000
_cell.length_b   1.000
_cell.length_c   1.000
_cell.angle_alpha   90.00
_cell.angle_beta   90.00
_cell.angle_gamma   90.00
#
_symmetry.space_group_name_H-M   'P 1'
#
loop_
_entity.id
_entity.type
_entity.pdbx_description
1 polymer ?
#
loop_
_entity_poly.entity_id
_entity_poly.type
_entity_poly.pdbx_seq_one_letter_code
_entity_poly.pdbx_strand_id
1 'polypeptide(L)'
;MLLSNPLLSDLNIGINIPNKSLSYWHQVNRLGALTNTPSISFSLIRKKQSLEFALKSIIYNNKWNKSLIQIGYLSKKINDYELKVGRWSEKLTSESILSTGSLIRGNNTIPIPQITFLLPNYKKIQMLKTQFFIRGGYSHGWLSKGSYIKAPFLHEKYFYLKKHFNNQVELEVGIFHEAIWGGQTIEYGLQPQKFSDYLRVVFGQSGSKDAYLGEQINVLGNHLGIWDVSIKKIFHSKQYKFYFQHPFEDKSGAFQYFFDELKQFKIPKNSFDGLVGFELNHKDRKLFSTLVYEYLNTMHQSGSLSASKSDSTYGRDNYFNHYIYQSGWTYKNKIIGNPLFSVGNSKSKNQIYIINNRIKSHHIGVSGYLKSNLRYKILLTKSKNYGTYDDRENFTGNEKKYQFYNGLNQTSALFQFDFIQFMKKIDIQISYAIDRGSFLKDSDGFQLSINYNFSNLSYSQ
;
A
#
# COMPACT_ATOMS: atom_id res chain seq x y z
N MET A 1 17.07 -8.83 -43.07
CA MET A 1 15.64 -8.46 -43.15
C MET A 1 15.07 -8.45 -41.73
N LEU A 2 15.21 -7.33 -41.05
CA LEU A 2 14.70 -7.16 -39.65
C LEU A 2 13.26 -6.68 -39.78
N LEU A 3 12.31 -7.61 -39.69
CA LEU A 3 10.91 -7.29 -39.59
C LEU A 3 10.70 -6.58 -38.24
N SER A 4 10.43 -5.30 -38.30
CA SER A 4 10.06 -4.44 -37.20
C SER A 4 8.70 -4.89 -36.65
N ASN A 5 8.67 -5.61 -35.50
CA ASN A 5 7.46 -5.73 -34.73
C ASN A 5 6.99 -4.32 -34.32
N PRO A 6 5.68 -4.00 -34.47
CA PRO A 6 5.17 -2.68 -34.15
C PRO A 6 5.46 -2.35 -32.70
N LEU A 7 6.03 -1.18 -32.48
CA LEU A 7 6.21 -0.61 -31.14
C LEU A 7 4.82 -0.33 -30.56
N LEU A 8 4.40 -1.13 -29.60
CA LEU A 8 3.23 -0.80 -28.78
C LEU A 8 3.59 0.44 -27.93
N SER A 9 2.96 1.56 -28.24
CA SER A 9 3.14 2.79 -27.49
C SER A 9 1.79 3.36 -27.09
N ASP A 10 1.59 3.54 -25.79
CA ASP A 10 0.44 4.25 -25.22
C ASP A 10 0.89 5.63 -24.78
N LEU A 11 0.31 6.64 -25.38
CA LEU A 11 0.52 8.02 -25.03
C LEU A 11 -0.79 8.63 -24.55
N ASN A 12 -0.79 9.18 -23.34
CA ASN A 12 -1.95 9.85 -22.78
C ASN A 12 -1.57 11.21 -22.21
N ILE A 13 -2.44 12.18 -22.37
CA ILE A 13 -2.37 13.48 -21.72
C ILE A 13 -3.63 13.67 -20.89
N GLY A 14 -3.45 14.04 -19.61
CA GLY A 14 -4.55 14.31 -18.69
C GLY A 14 -4.48 15.73 -18.11
N ILE A 15 -5.62 16.36 -17.98
CA ILE A 15 -5.79 17.64 -17.26
C ILE A 15 -6.65 17.35 -16.04
N ASN A 16 -6.22 17.87 -14.89
CA ASN A 16 -6.95 17.75 -13.64
C ASN A 16 -7.25 19.13 -13.05
N ILE A 17 -8.51 19.37 -12.75
CA ILE A 17 -9.02 20.65 -12.21
C ILE A 17 -9.74 20.35 -10.90
N PRO A 18 -9.09 20.53 -9.75
CA PRO A 18 -9.70 20.37 -8.44
C PRO A 18 -10.37 21.66 -7.98
N ASN A 19 -11.36 21.54 -7.10
CA ASN A 19 -11.76 22.63 -6.23
C ASN A 19 -10.70 22.84 -5.12
N LYS A 20 -10.70 24.01 -4.46
CA LYS A 20 -9.74 24.35 -3.39
C LYS A 20 -9.85 23.46 -2.16
N SER A 21 -11.05 23.00 -1.82
CA SER A 21 -11.29 22.04 -0.74
C SER A 21 -11.33 20.62 -1.31
N LEU A 22 -10.51 19.73 -0.76
CA LEU A 22 -10.46 18.33 -1.19
C LEU A 22 -10.64 17.42 0.00
N SER A 23 -11.62 16.52 -0.13
CA SER A 23 -11.90 15.48 0.84
C SER A 23 -10.95 14.30 0.71
N TYR A 24 -10.93 13.43 1.72
CA TYR A 24 -10.05 12.30 1.89
C TYR A 24 -9.86 11.47 0.59
N TRP A 25 -10.94 11.01 -0.02
CA TRP A 25 -10.88 10.17 -1.22
C TRP A 25 -10.35 10.88 -2.48
N HIS A 26 -10.30 12.22 -2.51
CA HIS A 26 -9.59 12.96 -3.55
C HIS A 26 -8.07 13.00 -3.31
N GLN A 27 -7.61 12.84 -2.05
CA GLN A 27 -6.22 13.06 -1.67
C GLN A 27 -5.41 11.77 -1.59
N VAL A 28 -6.05 10.63 -1.26
CA VAL A 28 -5.37 9.34 -1.05
C VAL A 28 -5.30 8.51 -2.33
N ASN A 29 -4.37 7.54 -2.35
CA ASN A 29 -4.14 6.62 -3.46
C ASN A 29 -3.87 7.32 -4.81
N ARG A 30 -3.14 8.43 -4.79
CA ARG A 30 -2.80 9.26 -5.96
C ARG A 30 -1.31 9.21 -6.33
N LEU A 31 -0.56 8.20 -5.85
CA LEU A 31 0.89 8.05 -6.10
C LEU A 31 1.66 9.33 -5.82
N GLY A 32 1.40 9.96 -4.68
CA GLY A 32 2.08 11.17 -4.23
C GLY A 32 1.66 12.47 -4.91
N ALA A 33 0.74 12.44 -5.87
CA ALA A 33 0.30 13.66 -6.54
C ALA A 33 -0.31 14.69 -5.57
N LEU A 34 -0.04 15.97 -5.86
CA LEU A 34 -0.80 17.08 -5.27
C LEU A 34 -2.17 17.14 -5.96
N THR A 35 -3.21 17.12 -5.16
CA THR A 35 -4.58 17.00 -5.68
C THR A 35 -5.38 18.28 -5.55
N ASN A 36 -4.85 19.30 -4.83
CA ASN A 36 -5.46 20.63 -4.64
C ASN A 36 -4.94 21.70 -5.62
N THR A 37 -4.26 21.29 -6.68
CA THR A 37 -3.65 22.21 -7.66
C THR A 37 -3.96 21.70 -9.06
N PRO A 38 -4.42 22.54 -9.97
CA PRO A 38 -4.60 22.16 -11.36
C PRO A 38 -3.29 21.63 -11.95
N SER A 39 -3.39 20.56 -12.73
CA SER A 39 -2.21 19.88 -13.25
C SER A 39 -2.44 19.29 -14.64
N ILE A 40 -1.36 19.14 -15.37
CA ILE A 40 -1.29 18.40 -16.62
C ILE A 40 -0.44 17.17 -16.37
N SER A 41 -0.93 16.01 -16.75
CA SER A 41 -0.21 14.75 -16.71
C SER A 41 0.11 14.23 -18.09
N PHE A 42 1.27 13.62 -18.20
CA PHE A 42 1.73 12.96 -19.41
C PHE A 42 2.13 11.54 -19.05
N SER A 43 1.67 10.56 -19.81
CA SER A 43 2.10 9.17 -19.66
C SER A 43 2.45 8.53 -20.98
N LEU A 44 3.55 7.79 -21.00
CA LEU A 44 4.06 7.04 -22.13
C LEU A 44 4.48 5.65 -21.66
N ILE A 45 4.00 4.62 -22.33
CA ILE A 45 4.48 3.24 -22.17
C ILE A 45 4.94 2.77 -23.53
N ARG A 46 6.14 2.22 -23.59
CA ARG A 46 6.70 1.59 -24.79
C ARG A 46 7.19 0.20 -24.48
N LYS A 47 6.75 -0.76 -25.29
CA LYS A 47 7.16 -2.15 -25.18
C LYS A 47 7.73 -2.64 -26.50
N LYS A 48 8.94 -3.20 -26.46
CA LYS A 48 9.60 -3.80 -27.62
C LYS A 48 10.21 -5.13 -27.19
N GLN A 49 9.70 -6.25 -27.71
CA GLN A 49 10.15 -7.60 -27.33
C GLN A 49 10.17 -7.81 -25.81
N SER A 50 11.34 -8.01 -25.23
CA SER A 50 11.57 -8.21 -23.80
C SER A 50 11.78 -6.93 -23.00
N LEU A 51 11.87 -5.76 -23.66
CA LEU A 51 12.11 -4.47 -23.02
C LEU A 51 10.80 -3.70 -22.89
N GLU A 52 10.58 -3.10 -21.74
CA GLU A 52 9.48 -2.18 -21.49
C GLU A 52 10.01 -0.92 -20.79
N PHE A 53 9.58 0.22 -21.26
CA PHE A 53 9.82 1.53 -20.66
C PHE A 53 8.49 2.19 -20.36
N ALA A 54 8.37 2.80 -19.17
CA ALA A 54 7.22 3.61 -18.83
C ALA A 54 7.65 4.92 -18.17
N LEU A 55 6.92 5.98 -18.49
CA LEU A 55 7.07 7.30 -17.88
C LEU A 55 5.68 7.87 -17.61
N LYS A 56 5.44 8.37 -16.39
CA LYS A 56 4.29 9.22 -16.06
C LYS A 56 4.76 10.40 -15.25
N SER A 57 4.52 11.59 -15.77
CA SER A 57 4.88 12.86 -15.11
C SER A 57 3.65 13.73 -14.90
N ILE A 58 3.73 14.60 -13.89
CA ILE A 58 2.70 15.58 -13.56
C ILE A 58 3.36 16.93 -13.40
N ILE A 59 2.79 17.93 -14.05
CA ILE A 59 3.19 19.33 -14.02
C ILE A 59 2.05 20.13 -13.40
N TYR A 60 2.36 20.92 -12.37
CA TYR A 60 1.37 21.69 -11.62
C TYR A 60 1.38 23.16 -12.04
N ASN A 61 0.19 23.74 -12.17
CA ASN A 61 0.03 25.17 -12.40
C ASN A 61 0.55 25.97 -11.19
N ASN A 62 1.38 26.99 -11.43
CA ASN A 62 1.98 27.85 -10.40
C ASN A 62 2.78 27.12 -9.29
N LYS A 63 3.11 25.84 -9.49
CA LYS A 63 3.93 25.02 -8.57
C LYS A 63 4.90 24.15 -9.35
N TRP A 64 5.62 24.70 -10.30
CA TRP A 64 6.56 23.96 -11.17
C TRP A 64 7.62 23.19 -10.39
N ASN A 65 8.11 23.75 -9.27
CA ASN A 65 9.06 23.09 -8.38
C ASN A 65 8.51 21.86 -7.63
N LYS A 66 7.20 21.64 -7.68
CA LYS A 66 6.53 20.45 -7.13
C LYS A 66 6.19 19.42 -8.21
N SER A 67 6.47 19.72 -9.49
CA SER A 67 6.29 18.76 -10.57
C SER A 67 7.08 17.49 -10.31
N LEU A 68 6.52 16.35 -10.69
CA LEU A 68 7.10 15.07 -10.33
C LEU A 68 6.98 14.02 -11.45
N ILE A 69 7.96 13.12 -11.49
CA ILE A 69 7.87 11.87 -12.22
C ILE A 69 7.24 10.85 -11.28
N GLN A 70 5.96 10.54 -11.51
CA GLN A 70 5.19 9.59 -10.71
C GLN A 70 5.64 8.15 -10.93
N ILE A 71 5.78 7.77 -12.20
CA ILE A 71 6.24 6.47 -12.66
C ILE A 71 7.40 6.73 -13.61
N GLY A 72 8.44 5.95 -13.51
CA GLY A 72 9.58 6.00 -14.41
C GLY A 72 10.41 4.75 -14.24
N TYR A 73 10.31 3.80 -15.17
CA TYR A 73 11.07 2.55 -15.08
C TYR A 73 11.50 2.02 -16.44
N LEU A 74 12.53 1.20 -16.39
CA LEU A 74 12.94 0.31 -17.45
C LEU A 74 12.85 -1.12 -16.91
N SER A 75 12.26 -2.03 -17.68
CA SER A 75 12.27 -3.45 -17.36
C SER A 75 12.73 -4.30 -18.53
N LYS A 76 13.36 -5.43 -18.20
CA LYS A 76 13.81 -6.46 -19.13
C LYS A 76 13.32 -7.82 -18.67
N LYS A 77 12.56 -8.49 -19.53
CA LYS A 77 12.17 -9.89 -19.33
C LYS A 77 13.29 -10.82 -19.78
N ILE A 78 13.62 -11.80 -18.95
CA ILE A 78 14.62 -12.84 -19.16
C ILE A 78 13.95 -14.17 -18.85
N ASN A 79 13.45 -14.86 -19.87
CA ASN A 79 12.59 -16.04 -19.71
C ASN A 79 11.35 -15.71 -18.86
N ASP A 80 11.17 -16.42 -17.76
CA ASP A 80 10.06 -16.22 -16.81
C ASP A 80 10.29 -15.06 -15.83
N TYR A 81 11.51 -14.55 -15.74
CA TYR A 81 11.93 -13.52 -14.80
C TYR A 81 11.93 -12.13 -15.42
N GLU A 82 11.90 -11.12 -14.58
CA GLU A 82 11.98 -9.72 -14.96
C GLU A 82 12.95 -8.97 -14.04
N LEU A 83 13.88 -8.23 -14.65
CA LEU A 83 14.67 -7.22 -13.96
C LEU A 83 14.06 -5.86 -14.24
N LYS A 84 13.72 -5.11 -13.19
CA LYS A 84 13.05 -3.81 -13.29
C LYS A 84 13.78 -2.77 -12.45
N VAL A 85 14.04 -1.59 -13.03
CA VAL A 85 14.78 -0.51 -12.39
C VAL A 85 14.00 0.78 -12.55
N GLY A 86 13.81 1.52 -11.46
CA GLY A 86 13.09 2.78 -11.45
C GLY A 86 12.02 2.83 -10.37
N ARG A 87 10.88 3.44 -10.68
CA ARG A 87 9.73 3.53 -9.77
C ARG A 87 8.42 3.19 -10.48
N TRP A 88 7.63 2.37 -9.85
CA TRP A 88 6.32 1.94 -10.35
C TRP A 88 5.39 1.58 -9.20
N SER A 89 4.10 1.52 -9.49
CA SER A 89 3.11 1.01 -8.54
C SER A 89 2.94 -0.49 -8.76
N GLU A 90 3.07 -1.26 -7.69
CA GLU A 90 2.69 -2.67 -7.67
C GLU A 90 1.31 -2.83 -7.04
N LYS A 91 0.55 -3.77 -7.57
CA LYS A 91 -0.70 -4.21 -6.97
C LYS A 91 -0.46 -5.53 -6.26
N LEU A 92 -0.69 -5.54 -4.97
CA LEU A 92 -0.69 -6.76 -4.18
C LEU A 92 -2.07 -7.45 -4.28
N THR A 93 -2.56 -8.05 -3.23
CA THR A 93 -3.72 -8.94 -3.21
C THR A 93 -5.01 -8.34 -3.73
N SER A 94 -5.34 -7.10 -3.37
CA SER A 94 -6.53 -6.41 -3.88
C SER A 94 -6.14 -5.54 -5.06
N GLU A 95 -6.52 -5.96 -6.25
CA GLU A 95 -6.33 -5.20 -7.48
C GLU A 95 -7.46 -4.21 -7.74
N SER A 96 -8.51 -4.26 -6.94
CA SER A 96 -9.70 -3.44 -7.14
C SER A 96 -9.41 -1.96 -6.91
N ILE A 97 -9.85 -1.13 -7.85
CA ILE A 97 -9.86 0.34 -7.71
C ILE A 97 -10.85 0.83 -6.64
N LEU A 98 -11.65 -0.09 -6.09
CA LEU A 98 -12.63 0.16 -5.04
C LEU A 98 -12.08 -0.14 -3.65
N SER A 99 -10.92 -0.81 -3.53
CA SER A 99 -10.27 -1.14 -2.26
C SER A 99 -9.62 0.08 -1.60
N THR A 100 -9.51 0.06 -0.29
CA THR A 100 -8.68 1.01 0.48
C THR A 100 -7.20 0.84 0.17
N GLY A 101 -6.77 -0.36 -0.21
CA GLY A 101 -5.39 -0.74 -0.51
C GLY A 101 -4.80 -1.72 0.51
N SER A 102 -3.66 -2.30 0.18
CA SER A 102 -2.93 -3.21 1.08
C SER A 102 -2.46 -2.50 2.36
N LEU A 103 -2.31 -3.26 3.44
CA LEU A 103 -1.86 -2.74 4.74
C LEU A 103 -0.51 -2.05 4.66
N ILE A 104 0.48 -2.68 4.01
CA ILE A 104 1.88 -2.23 4.07
C ILE A 104 2.36 -1.59 2.76
N ARG A 105 1.72 -1.87 1.64
CA ARG A 105 2.07 -1.33 0.33
C ARG A 105 0.86 -0.74 -0.38
N GLY A 106 0.79 0.57 -0.45
CA GLY A 106 -0.33 1.30 -1.05
C GLY A 106 0.10 2.22 -2.18
N ASN A 107 -0.90 2.89 -2.77
CA ASN A 107 -0.71 3.91 -3.82
C ASN A 107 -0.77 5.34 -3.26
N ASN A 108 -0.61 5.50 -1.94
CA ASN A 108 -0.76 6.80 -1.30
C ASN A 108 0.47 7.71 -1.53
N THR A 109 1.66 7.16 -1.34
CA THR A 109 2.91 7.89 -1.63
C THR A 109 3.36 7.72 -3.09
N ILE A 110 4.29 8.56 -3.53
CA ILE A 110 5.00 8.34 -4.79
C ILE A 110 5.76 7.01 -4.70
N PRO A 111 5.81 6.18 -5.74
CA PRO A 111 6.56 4.94 -5.70
C PRO A 111 8.05 5.16 -5.40
N ILE A 112 8.60 4.31 -4.57
CA ILE A 112 10.00 4.36 -4.15
C ILE A 112 10.88 3.87 -5.31
N PRO A 113 11.97 4.58 -5.66
CA PRO A 113 12.92 4.09 -6.67
C PRO A 113 13.62 2.85 -6.16
N GLN A 114 13.66 1.81 -6.98
CA GLN A 114 14.19 0.50 -6.61
C GLN A 114 14.72 -0.29 -7.79
N ILE A 115 15.54 -1.29 -7.49
CA ILE A 115 15.94 -2.37 -8.40
C ILE A 115 15.24 -3.63 -7.90
N THR A 116 14.53 -4.30 -8.80
CA THR A 116 13.75 -5.50 -8.45
C THR A 116 14.04 -6.62 -9.43
N PHE A 117 14.30 -7.80 -8.89
CA PHE A 117 14.31 -9.06 -9.62
C PHE A 117 13.05 -9.84 -9.23
N LEU A 118 12.22 -10.20 -10.19
CA LEU A 118 10.93 -10.80 -9.91
C LEU A 118 10.56 -11.93 -10.89
N LEU A 119 9.70 -12.81 -10.42
CA LEU A 119 8.90 -13.73 -11.20
C LEU A 119 7.48 -13.12 -11.28
N PRO A 120 7.17 -12.32 -12.32
CA PRO A 120 5.97 -11.47 -12.34
C PRO A 120 4.68 -12.28 -12.50
N ASN A 121 4.75 -13.37 -13.23
CA ASN A 121 3.63 -14.23 -13.51
C ASN A 121 3.73 -15.52 -12.70
N TYR A 122 2.59 -16.13 -12.41
CA TYR A 122 2.56 -17.42 -11.74
C TYR A 122 3.18 -18.50 -12.62
N LYS A 123 4.28 -19.08 -12.14
CA LYS A 123 4.96 -20.22 -12.75
C LYS A 123 4.46 -21.51 -12.12
N LYS A 124 4.05 -22.45 -12.98
CA LYS A 124 3.63 -23.79 -12.57
C LYS A 124 4.82 -24.58 -12.06
N ILE A 125 4.65 -25.21 -10.89
CA ILE A 125 5.56 -26.19 -10.32
C ILE A 125 4.80 -27.45 -9.91
N GLN A 126 5.50 -28.56 -9.82
CA GLN A 126 4.96 -29.80 -9.30
C GLN A 126 5.68 -30.19 -8.02
N MET A 127 4.94 -30.40 -6.95
CA MET A 127 5.44 -30.81 -5.65
C MET A 127 4.55 -31.90 -5.07
N LEU A 128 5.13 -33.03 -4.67
CA LEU A 128 4.40 -34.18 -4.10
C LEU A 128 3.17 -34.61 -4.93
N LYS A 129 3.34 -34.76 -6.25
CA LYS A 129 2.27 -35.10 -7.23
C LYS A 129 1.14 -34.04 -7.34
N THR A 130 1.26 -32.94 -6.63
CA THR A 130 0.29 -31.83 -6.66
C THR A 130 0.88 -30.66 -7.45
N GLN A 131 0.01 -30.00 -8.23
CA GLN A 131 0.35 -28.84 -9.02
C GLN A 131 0.13 -27.57 -8.22
N PHE A 132 1.16 -26.73 -8.16
CA PHE A 132 1.12 -25.40 -7.56
C PHE A 132 1.61 -24.36 -8.57
N PHE A 133 1.35 -23.09 -8.24
CA PHE A 133 1.81 -21.95 -9.01
C PHE A 133 2.49 -20.98 -8.06
N ILE A 134 3.67 -20.51 -8.42
CA ILE A 134 4.47 -19.61 -7.60
C ILE A 134 4.74 -18.28 -8.31
N ARG A 135 4.80 -17.21 -7.56
CA ARG A 135 5.37 -15.94 -7.95
C ARG A 135 6.15 -15.32 -6.79
N GLY A 136 7.08 -14.43 -7.10
CA GLY A 136 7.87 -13.78 -6.06
C GLY A 136 8.70 -12.64 -6.59
N GLY A 137 9.24 -11.85 -5.67
CA GLY A 137 10.10 -10.72 -6.00
C GLY A 137 11.05 -10.39 -4.87
N TYR A 138 12.14 -9.74 -5.24
CA TYR A 138 13.20 -9.29 -4.36
C TYR A 138 13.69 -7.92 -4.81
N SER A 139 13.66 -6.95 -3.90
CA SER A 139 13.93 -5.56 -4.25
C SER A 139 14.88 -4.90 -3.26
N HIS A 140 15.64 -3.95 -3.79
CA HIS A 140 16.38 -2.97 -3.02
C HIS A 140 15.97 -1.57 -3.49
N GLY A 141 15.57 -0.71 -2.55
CA GLY A 141 15.06 0.63 -2.82
C GLY A 141 15.79 1.71 -2.02
N TRP A 142 15.61 2.95 -2.46
CA TRP A 142 16.22 4.14 -1.86
C TRP A 142 15.13 5.10 -1.40
N LEU A 143 15.08 5.34 -0.09
CA LEU A 143 14.19 6.35 0.48
C LEU A 143 14.77 7.75 0.26
N SER A 144 13.98 8.77 0.52
CA SER A 144 14.46 10.15 0.49
C SER A 144 15.09 10.53 1.84
N LYS A 145 15.94 11.55 1.80
CA LYS A 145 16.57 12.08 3.01
C LYS A 145 15.55 12.46 4.09
N GLY A 146 14.47 13.22 3.72
CA GLY A 146 13.45 13.61 4.68
C GLY A 146 14.05 14.21 5.95
N SER A 147 13.71 13.65 7.12
CA SER A 147 14.24 14.00 8.44
C SER A 147 15.61 13.36 8.77
N TYR A 148 16.13 12.48 7.91
CA TYR A 148 17.40 11.80 8.13
C TYR A 148 18.57 12.66 7.70
N ILE A 149 19.74 12.50 8.35
CA ILE A 149 21.02 13.08 7.89
C ILE A 149 21.44 12.40 6.59
N LYS A 150 21.36 11.06 6.55
CA LYS A 150 21.59 10.23 5.37
C LYS A 150 20.36 9.34 5.13
N ALA A 151 19.86 9.30 3.92
CA ALA A 151 18.68 8.53 3.57
C ALA A 151 18.86 7.04 3.87
N PRO A 152 17.86 6.37 4.47
CA PRO A 152 17.87 4.94 4.65
C PRO A 152 17.52 4.21 3.35
N PHE A 153 17.72 2.91 3.36
CA PHE A 153 17.38 1.98 2.30
C PHE A 153 16.06 1.26 2.61
N LEU A 154 15.44 0.72 1.56
CA LEU A 154 14.32 -0.19 1.66
C LEU A 154 14.72 -1.54 1.10
N HIS A 155 14.48 -2.61 1.83
CA HIS A 155 14.50 -3.97 1.35
C HIS A 155 13.08 -4.50 1.26
N GLU A 156 12.74 -5.18 0.17
CA GLU A 156 11.44 -5.83 -0.01
C GLU A 156 11.63 -7.22 -0.60
N LYS A 157 10.81 -8.15 -0.14
CA LYS A 157 10.70 -9.49 -0.73
C LYS A 157 9.30 -10.04 -0.53
N TYR A 158 8.84 -10.83 -1.49
CA TYR A 158 7.57 -11.51 -1.38
C TYR A 158 7.61 -12.87 -2.08
N PHE A 159 6.77 -13.74 -1.59
CA PHE A 159 6.54 -15.05 -2.18
C PHE A 159 5.07 -15.41 -2.05
N TYR A 160 4.48 -15.88 -3.15
CA TYR A 160 3.10 -16.34 -3.21
C TYR A 160 3.04 -17.75 -3.77
N LEU A 161 2.26 -18.58 -3.12
CA LEU A 161 1.91 -19.92 -3.54
C LEU A 161 0.41 -19.97 -3.84
N LYS A 162 0.07 -20.46 -5.03
CA LYS A 162 -1.31 -20.62 -5.47
C LYS A 162 -1.61 -22.06 -5.81
N LYS A 163 -2.79 -22.53 -5.42
CA LYS A 163 -3.34 -23.85 -5.76
C LYS A 163 -4.72 -23.71 -6.37
N HIS A 164 -4.94 -24.40 -7.48
CA HIS A 164 -6.28 -24.62 -8.03
C HIS A 164 -6.80 -25.95 -7.52
N PHE A 165 -7.96 -25.95 -6.86
CA PHE A 165 -8.63 -27.16 -6.41
C PHE A 165 -9.48 -27.77 -7.53
N ASN A 166 -10.02 -26.89 -8.39
CA ASN A 166 -10.72 -27.20 -9.63
C ASN A 166 -10.69 -25.98 -10.54
N ASN A 167 -11.36 -26.03 -11.67
CA ASN A 167 -11.40 -24.90 -12.62
C ASN A 167 -12.12 -23.65 -12.08
N GLN A 168 -12.71 -23.72 -10.88
CA GLN A 168 -13.51 -22.63 -10.32
C GLN A 168 -12.96 -22.08 -9.01
N VAL A 169 -12.16 -22.85 -8.27
CA VAL A 169 -11.70 -22.46 -6.92
C VAL A 169 -10.17 -22.41 -6.90
N GLU A 170 -9.64 -21.27 -6.51
CA GLU A 170 -8.20 -21.10 -6.26
C GLU A 170 -7.96 -20.53 -4.84
N LEU A 171 -6.92 -21.04 -4.19
CA LEU A 171 -6.37 -20.53 -2.94
C LEU A 171 -5.00 -19.94 -3.24
N GLU A 172 -4.77 -18.75 -2.73
CA GLU A 172 -3.48 -18.06 -2.78
C GLU A 172 -3.04 -17.73 -1.36
N VAL A 173 -1.80 -18.09 -1.03
CA VAL A 173 -1.17 -17.77 0.25
C VAL A 173 0.16 -17.11 -0.05
N GLY A 174 0.39 -15.94 0.54
CA GLY A 174 1.60 -15.17 0.35
C GLY A 174 2.16 -14.64 1.65
N ILE A 175 3.44 -14.33 1.59
CA ILE A 175 4.13 -13.52 2.58
C ILE A 175 4.81 -12.37 1.85
N PHE A 176 4.58 -11.16 2.35
CA PHE A 176 5.26 -9.97 1.89
C PHE A 176 6.00 -9.36 3.08
N HIS A 177 7.27 -9.04 2.90
CA HIS A 177 8.13 -8.52 3.95
C HIS A 177 8.97 -7.37 3.43
N GLU A 178 9.02 -6.31 4.19
CA GLU A 178 9.78 -5.10 3.91
C GLU A 178 10.60 -4.70 5.14
N ALA A 179 11.71 -3.98 4.92
CA ALA A 179 12.52 -3.43 6.00
C ALA A 179 13.17 -2.10 5.60
N ILE A 180 13.05 -1.08 6.47
CA ILE A 180 13.82 0.15 6.38
C ILE A 180 15.10 -0.05 7.18
N TRP A 181 16.28 0.23 6.57
CA TRP A 181 17.57 -0.07 7.19
C TRP A 181 18.66 0.90 6.75
N GLY A 182 19.77 0.93 7.49
CA GLY A 182 20.91 1.81 7.20
C GLY A 182 20.58 3.29 7.34
N GLY A 183 21.30 4.14 6.63
CA GLY A 183 21.13 5.59 6.70
C GLY A 183 21.73 6.19 7.97
N GLN A 184 21.37 7.44 8.28
CA GLN A 184 21.85 8.16 9.46
C GLN A 184 20.72 9.02 10.03
N THR A 185 20.45 8.85 11.32
CA THR A 185 19.49 9.66 12.07
C THR A 185 20.22 10.73 12.89
N ILE A 186 19.49 11.75 13.33
CA ILE A 186 20.06 12.80 14.18
C ILE A 186 20.36 12.25 15.58
N GLU A 187 19.43 11.46 16.12
CA GLU A 187 19.46 10.98 17.51
C GLU A 187 20.34 9.73 17.68
N TYR A 188 20.30 8.80 16.71
CA TYR A 188 20.97 7.50 16.82
C TYR A 188 22.20 7.34 15.93
N GLY A 189 22.58 8.41 15.20
CA GLY A 189 23.79 8.42 14.36
C GLY A 189 23.70 7.51 13.13
N LEU A 190 24.85 7.07 12.65
CA LEU A 190 24.99 6.20 11.49
C LEU A 190 24.55 4.77 11.82
N GLN A 191 23.60 4.24 11.05
CA GLN A 191 23.13 2.88 11.22
C GLN A 191 23.96 1.88 10.43
N PRO A 192 24.05 0.60 10.87
CA PRO A 192 24.78 -0.44 10.15
C PRO A 192 24.34 -0.54 8.69
N GLN A 193 25.30 -0.54 7.74
CA GLN A 193 25.00 -0.54 6.31
C GLN A 193 26.05 -1.28 5.46
N LYS A 194 26.86 -2.17 6.09
CA LYS A 194 27.77 -3.07 5.39
C LYS A 194 26.96 -4.16 4.67
N PHE A 195 27.54 -4.86 3.74
CA PHE A 195 26.89 -5.98 3.06
C PHE A 195 26.45 -7.11 4.03
N SER A 196 27.24 -7.37 5.07
CA SER A 196 26.87 -8.29 6.15
C SER A 196 25.61 -7.85 6.90
N ASP A 197 25.43 -6.54 7.11
CA ASP A 197 24.22 -5.98 7.74
C ASP A 197 23.02 -6.11 6.83
N TYR A 198 23.21 -5.90 5.52
CA TYR A 198 22.17 -6.15 4.54
C TYR A 198 21.66 -7.60 4.58
N LEU A 199 22.56 -8.59 4.66
CA LEU A 199 22.16 -9.98 4.80
C LEU A 199 21.38 -10.23 6.11
N ARG A 200 21.76 -9.58 7.22
CA ARG A 200 21.00 -9.64 8.48
C ARG A 200 19.58 -9.13 8.30
N VAL A 201 19.42 -7.97 7.64
CA VAL A 201 18.09 -7.40 7.32
C VAL A 201 17.28 -8.36 6.45
N VAL A 202 17.89 -8.90 5.39
CA VAL A 202 17.22 -9.87 4.50
C VAL A 202 16.69 -11.08 5.25
N PHE A 203 17.45 -11.62 6.21
CA PHE A 203 17.05 -12.80 6.97
C PHE A 203 16.37 -12.48 8.31
N GLY A 204 16.10 -11.20 8.60
CA GLY A 204 15.49 -10.74 9.85
C GLY A 204 16.32 -11.21 11.05
N GLN A 205 17.62 -10.94 11.03
CA GLN A 205 18.55 -11.26 12.10
C GLN A 205 18.88 -10.03 12.94
N SER A 206 19.33 -10.27 14.17
CA SER A 206 19.82 -9.23 15.07
C SER A 206 21.01 -8.48 14.50
N GLY A 207 21.18 -7.23 14.90
CA GLY A 207 22.31 -6.40 14.55
C GLY A 207 23.64 -6.93 15.11
N SER A 208 24.74 -6.50 14.49
CA SER A 208 26.10 -6.73 15.00
C SER A 208 26.41 -5.78 16.18
N LYS A 209 27.62 -5.89 16.74
CA LYS A 209 28.12 -5.01 17.82
C LYS A 209 28.08 -3.52 17.46
N ASP A 210 28.10 -3.19 16.17
CA ASP A 210 28.03 -1.82 15.67
C ASP A 210 26.59 -1.27 15.65
N ALA A 211 25.59 -2.11 15.88
CA ALA A 211 24.19 -1.71 15.92
C ALA A 211 23.80 -1.15 17.29
N TYR A 212 22.72 -0.36 17.34
CA TYR A 212 22.11 0.06 18.60
C TYR A 212 21.65 -1.14 19.44
N LEU A 213 21.76 -1.05 20.77
CA LEU A 213 21.51 -2.19 21.66
C LEU A 213 20.16 -2.87 21.42
N GLY A 214 19.11 -2.09 21.19
CA GLY A 214 17.78 -2.65 20.90
C GLY A 214 17.75 -3.49 19.61
N GLU A 215 18.53 -3.14 18.59
CA GLU A 215 18.64 -3.91 17.36
C GLU A 215 19.59 -5.12 17.48
N GLN A 216 20.50 -5.11 18.46
CA GLN A 216 21.32 -6.29 18.80
C GLN A 216 20.48 -7.38 19.48
N ILE A 217 19.46 -6.97 20.25
CA ILE A 217 18.55 -7.88 20.96
C ILE A 217 17.42 -8.38 20.05
N ASN A 218 16.89 -7.47 19.21
CA ASN A 218 15.79 -7.75 18.26
C ASN A 218 16.34 -7.97 16.84
N VAL A 219 15.64 -7.43 15.85
CA VAL A 219 16.04 -7.46 14.44
C VAL A 219 16.69 -6.14 14.03
N LEU A 220 17.64 -6.19 13.10
CA LEU A 220 18.32 -5.00 12.55
C LEU A 220 17.42 -4.28 11.54
N GLY A 221 17.01 -3.06 11.84
CA GLY A 221 16.15 -2.24 10.99
C GLY A 221 14.68 -2.27 11.39
N ASN A 222 13.88 -1.43 10.74
CA ASN A 222 12.43 -1.39 10.92
C ASN A 222 11.76 -2.36 9.96
N HIS A 223 11.34 -3.51 10.47
CA HIS A 223 10.68 -4.57 9.71
C HIS A 223 9.18 -4.45 9.76
N LEU A 224 8.54 -4.79 8.65
CA LEU A 224 7.09 -4.89 8.53
C LEU A 224 6.75 -5.96 7.49
N GLY A 225 5.75 -6.75 7.78
CA GLY A 225 5.29 -7.76 6.83
C GLY A 225 3.81 -8.05 6.95
N ILE A 226 3.29 -8.81 6.00
CA ILE A 226 1.95 -9.36 6.03
C ILE A 226 1.96 -10.82 5.59
N TRP A 227 1.14 -11.62 6.25
CA TRP A 227 0.54 -12.79 5.65
C TRP A 227 -0.64 -12.34 4.80
N ASP A 228 -0.71 -12.84 3.59
CA ASP A 228 -1.68 -12.44 2.58
C ASP A 228 -2.34 -13.68 2.00
N VAL A 229 -3.59 -13.90 2.36
CA VAL A 229 -4.35 -15.10 2.01
C VAL A 229 -5.59 -14.71 1.24
N SER A 230 -5.86 -15.38 0.12
CA SER A 230 -7.11 -15.20 -0.59
C SER A 230 -7.67 -16.50 -1.15
N ILE A 231 -8.98 -16.59 -1.14
CA ILE A 231 -9.73 -17.64 -1.83
C ILE A 231 -10.61 -16.99 -2.89
N LYS A 232 -10.51 -17.49 -4.11
CA LYS A 232 -11.29 -17.02 -5.25
C LYS A 232 -12.16 -18.16 -5.79
N LYS A 233 -13.43 -17.85 -6.05
CA LYS A 233 -14.37 -18.75 -6.69
C LYS A 233 -14.97 -18.09 -7.92
N ILE A 234 -14.93 -18.78 -9.05
CA ILE A 234 -15.61 -18.37 -10.29
C ILE A 234 -16.88 -19.19 -10.41
N PHE A 235 -17.99 -18.52 -10.60
CA PHE A 235 -19.29 -19.16 -10.79
C PHE A 235 -20.06 -18.42 -11.88
N HIS A 236 -20.25 -19.05 -13.04
CA HIS A 236 -20.80 -18.46 -14.25
C HIS A 236 -20.01 -17.18 -14.65
N SER A 237 -20.70 -16.05 -14.76
CA SER A 237 -20.09 -14.74 -15.08
C SER A 237 -19.58 -13.96 -13.86
N LYS A 238 -19.66 -14.54 -12.66
CA LYS A 238 -19.29 -13.88 -11.41
C LYS A 238 -18.00 -14.46 -10.84
N GLN A 239 -17.17 -13.59 -10.27
CA GLN A 239 -16.01 -13.96 -9.50
C GLN A 239 -16.18 -13.43 -8.08
N TYR A 240 -16.08 -14.32 -7.11
CA TYR A 240 -16.09 -14.03 -5.68
C TYR A 240 -14.69 -14.19 -5.16
N LYS A 241 -14.18 -13.22 -4.40
CA LYS A 241 -12.87 -13.28 -3.74
C LYS A 241 -13.01 -12.87 -2.30
N PHE A 242 -12.54 -13.69 -1.37
CA PHE A 242 -12.30 -13.35 0.02
C PHE A 242 -10.79 -13.22 0.20
N TYR A 243 -10.34 -12.23 0.97
CA TYR A 243 -8.93 -12.03 1.27
C TYR A 243 -8.74 -11.53 2.69
N PHE A 244 -7.56 -11.85 3.22
CA PHE A 244 -7.13 -11.45 4.55
C PHE A 244 -5.66 -11.10 4.53
N GLN A 245 -5.31 -9.93 5.04
CA GLN A 245 -3.94 -9.49 5.27
C GLN A 245 -3.73 -9.34 6.76
N HIS A 246 -2.77 -10.07 7.31
CA HIS A 246 -2.41 -10.03 8.72
C HIS A 246 -1.01 -9.45 8.90
N PRO A 247 -0.84 -8.33 9.67
CA PRO A 247 0.45 -7.67 9.83
C PRO A 247 1.32 -8.37 10.87
N PHE A 248 2.65 -8.30 10.66
CA PHE A 248 3.67 -8.66 11.63
C PHE A 248 4.88 -7.73 11.49
N GLU A 249 5.61 -7.46 12.59
CA GLU A 249 6.79 -6.59 12.58
C GLU A 249 8.10 -7.37 12.77
N ASP A 250 8.06 -8.54 13.40
CA ASP A 250 9.23 -9.37 13.64
C ASP A 250 8.96 -10.87 13.42
N LYS A 251 9.97 -11.70 13.68
CA LYS A 251 9.83 -13.16 13.59
C LYS A 251 8.80 -13.71 14.56
N SER A 252 8.65 -13.10 15.73
CA SER A 252 7.69 -13.54 16.74
C SER A 252 6.27 -13.34 16.24
N GLY A 253 5.97 -12.24 15.58
CA GLY A 253 4.71 -12.00 14.88
C GLY A 253 4.52 -12.88 13.64
N ALA A 254 5.59 -13.15 12.87
CA ALA A 254 5.50 -13.88 11.61
C ALA A 254 5.31 -15.40 11.78
N PHE A 255 5.96 -16.03 12.77
CA PHE A 255 6.09 -17.49 12.85
C PHE A 255 5.69 -18.09 14.20
N GLN A 256 5.50 -17.31 15.27
CA GLN A 256 5.02 -17.83 16.57
C GLN A 256 3.60 -18.41 16.53
N TYR A 257 2.97 -18.35 15.36
CA TYR A 257 1.63 -18.83 15.13
C TYR A 257 1.47 -20.34 15.26
N PHE A 258 2.56 -21.10 15.13
CA PHE A 258 2.42 -22.53 15.02
C PHE A 258 2.96 -23.30 16.20
N PHE A 259 4.01 -22.80 16.89
CA PHE A 259 4.59 -23.54 17.98
C PHE A 259 5.32 -22.59 18.95
N ASP A 260 4.99 -22.64 20.23
CA ASP A 260 5.84 -22.12 21.30
C ASP A 260 7.01 -23.08 21.58
N GLU A 261 7.89 -22.72 22.52
CA GLU A 261 9.02 -23.55 22.96
C GLU A 261 8.57 -24.94 23.45
N LEU A 262 7.31 -25.07 23.88
CA LEU A 262 6.69 -26.32 24.33
C LEU A 262 5.92 -27.04 23.22
N LYS A 263 6.03 -26.60 21.95
CA LYS A 263 5.28 -27.14 20.78
C LYS A 263 3.75 -27.09 20.92
N GLN A 264 3.23 -26.17 21.73
CA GLN A 264 1.78 -25.97 21.86
C GLN A 264 1.32 -24.96 20.82
N PHE A 265 0.18 -25.24 20.20
CA PHE A 265 -0.48 -24.28 19.31
C PHE A 265 -1.00 -23.08 20.09
N LYS A 266 -0.49 -21.90 19.81
CA LYS A 266 -0.96 -20.64 20.39
C LYS A 266 -1.55 -19.74 19.32
N ILE A 267 -2.68 -19.12 19.67
CA ILE A 267 -3.28 -18.06 18.88
C ILE A 267 -2.51 -16.76 19.19
N PRO A 268 -1.95 -16.05 18.21
CA PRO A 268 -1.22 -14.82 18.44
C PRO A 268 -2.07 -13.75 19.11
N LYS A 269 -1.45 -12.89 19.89
CA LYS A 269 -2.15 -11.80 20.57
C LYS A 269 -2.81 -10.81 19.62
N ASN A 270 -2.20 -10.57 18.46
CA ASN A 270 -2.73 -9.69 17.41
C ASN A 270 -3.58 -10.39 16.35
N SER A 271 -4.06 -11.61 16.60
CA SER A 271 -4.77 -12.45 15.62
C SER A 271 -5.97 -11.80 14.94
N PHE A 272 -6.58 -10.82 15.61
CA PHE A 272 -7.73 -10.09 15.08
C PHE A 272 -7.34 -8.78 14.37
N ASP A 273 -6.04 -8.46 14.31
CA ASP A 273 -5.55 -7.34 13.53
C ASP A 273 -5.39 -7.75 12.08
N GLY A 274 -5.79 -6.87 11.20
CA GLY A 274 -5.66 -7.09 9.77
C GLY A 274 -6.73 -6.43 8.94
N LEU A 275 -6.64 -6.66 7.66
CA LEU A 275 -7.60 -6.26 6.64
C LEU A 275 -8.32 -7.51 6.10
N VAL A 276 -9.61 -7.61 6.36
CA VAL A 276 -10.48 -8.64 5.79
C VAL A 276 -11.25 -8.01 4.65
N GLY A 277 -11.31 -8.65 3.49
CA GLY A 277 -12.02 -8.14 2.35
C GLY A 277 -12.84 -9.20 1.61
N PHE A 278 -13.91 -8.73 1.00
CA PHE A 278 -14.75 -9.46 0.07
C PHE A 278 -14.90 -8.66 -1.21
N GLU A 279 -14.70 -9.31 -2.35
CA GLU A 279 -14.86 -8.71 -3.66
C GLU A 279 -15.77 -9.58 -4.53
N LEU A 280 -16.75 -8.97 -5.16
CA LEU A 280 -17.60 -9.54 -6.18
C LEU A 280 -17.34 -8.81 -7.48
N ASN A 281 -16.90 -9.54 -8.51
CA ASN A 281 -16.74 -9.04 -9.87
C ASN A 281 -17.70 -9.73 -10.82
N HIS A 282 -18.41 -8.95 -11.62
CA HIS A 282 -19.19 -9.41 -12.75
C HIS A 282 -18.37 -9.20 -14.03
N LYS A 283 -18.26 -10.24 -14.87
CA LYS A 283 -17.54 -10.12 -16.15
C LYS A 283 -18.22 -9.17 -17.13
N ASP A 284 -19.53 -9.05 -17.03
CA ASP A 284 -20.31 -8.22 -17.94
C ASP A 284 -20.41 -6.78 -17.44
N ARG A 285 -20.52 -5.81 -18.37
CA ARG A 285 -20.81 -4.40 -18.06
C ARG A 285 -22.27 -4.25 -17.64
N LYS A 286 -22.53 -4.39 -16.34
CA LYS A 286 -23.86 -4.26 -15.74
C LYS A 286 -23.96 -3.07 -14.82
N LEU A 287 -25.18 -2.74 -14.40
CA LEU A 287 -25.41 -1.70 -13.41
C LEU A 287 -24.56 -1.95 -12.16
N PHE A 288 -24.41 -3.20 -11.70
CA PHE A 288 -23.48 -3.60 -10.65
C PHE A 288 -22.43 -4.54 -11.25
N SER A 289 -21.23 -4.00 -11.52
CA SER A 289 -20.12 -4.79 -12.05
C SER A 289 -19.17 -5.26 -10.97
N THR A 290 -18.86 -4.39 -10.00
CA THR A 290 -17.93 -4.73 -8.91
C THR A 290 -18.46 -4.20 -7.58
N LEU A 291 -18.36 -5.03 -6.55
CA LEU A 291 -18.60 -4.69 -5.15
C LEU A 291 -17.36 -5.09 -4.35
N VAL A 292 -16.90 -4.21 -3.49
CA VAL A 292 -15.87 -4.49 -2.48
C VAL A 292 -16.42 -4.11 -1.11
N TYR A 293 -16.20 -4.99 -0.14
CA TYR A 293 -16.36 -4.69 1.28
C TYR A 293 -15.06 -5.01 1.99
N GLU A 294 -14.58 -4.08 2.82
CA GLU A 294 -13.37 -4.28 3.64
C GLU A 294 -13.65 -3.90 5.09
N TYR A 295 -13.10 -4.69 5.99
CA TYR A 295 -13.00 -4.40 7.42
C TYR A 295 -11.54 -4.37 7.82
N LEU A 296 -11.09 -3.22 8.33
CA LEU A 296 -9.77 -3.03 8.91
C LEU A 296 -9.87 -2.95 10.42
N ASN A 297 -9.07 -3.74 11.12
CA ASN A 297 -8.86 -3.66 12.56
C ASN A 297 -7.37 -3.73 12.88
N THR A 298 -6.84 -2.78 13.62
CA THR A 298 -5.44 -2.73 14.06
C THR A 298 -5.35 -2.33 15.54
N MET A 299 -6.29 -2.80 16.35
CA MET A 299 -6.44 -2.37 17.74
C MET A 299 -5.53 -3.11 18.73
N HIS A 300 -5.12 -4.35 18.40
CA HIS A 300 -4.40 -5.19 19.35
C HIS A 300 -2.90 -4.94 19.38
N GLN A 301 -2.24 -4.86 18.20
CA GLN A 301 -0.82 -4.57 18.06
C GLN A 301 0.05 -5.36 19.07
N SER A 302 -0.13 -6.69 19.08
CA SER A 302 0.55 -7.67 19.96
C SER A 302 0.32 -7.51 21.46
N GLY A 303 -0.56 -6.63 21.92
CA GLY A 303 -0.85 -6.51 23.35
C GLY A 303 -2.11 -5.76 23.70
N SER A 304 -2.65 -6.07 24.89
CA SER A 304 -3.66 -5.25 25.55
C SER A 304 -3.01 -4.40 26.65
N LEU A 305 -3.55 -3.20 26.89
CA LEU A 305 -3.17 -2.35 28.03
C LEU A 305 -3.50 -3.00 29.39
N SER A 306 -4.21 -4.14 29.41
CA SER A 306 -4.60 -4.86 30.62
C SER A 306 -3.55 -5.85 31.12
N ALA A 307 -2.39 -5.97 30.49
CA ALA A 307 -1.26 -6.64 31.10
C ALA A 307 -0.91 -5.91 32.40
N SER A 308 -0.82 -6.65 33.51
CA SER A 308 -0.49 -6.12 34.83
C SER A 308 0.75 -5.23 34.75
N LYS A 309 0.92 -4.28 35.68
CA LYS A 309 2.09 -3.39 35.74
C LYS A 309 3.44 -4.14 35.74
N SER A 310 3.47 -5.44 36.02
CA SER A 310 4.64 -6.32 35.98
C SER A 310 5.00 -6.78 34.55
N ASP A 311 4.06 -6.73 33.59
CA ASP A 311 4.26 -7.15 32.20
C ASP A 311 4.48 -5.97 31.24
N SER A 312 5.24 -4.98 31.66
CA SER A 312 5.52 -3.76 30.88
C SER A 312 6.22 -4.00 29.53
N THR A 313 6.64 -5.24 29.28
CA THR A 313 7.35 -5.64 28.04
C THR A 313 6.48 -6.39 27.04
N TYR A 314 5.25 -6.74 27.38
CA TYR A 314 4.39 -7.49 26.47
C TYR A 314 3.60 -6.60 25.51
N GLY A 315 3.99 -6.68 24.24
CA GLY A 315 3.14 -6.52 23.12
C GLY A 315 2.61 -5.11 22.86
N ARG A 316 3.49 -4.15 22.76
CA ARG A 316 3.15 -2.84 22.23
C ARG A 316 3.87 -2.63 20.90
N ASP A 317 3.54 -3.46 19.92
CA ASP A 317 3.92 -3.11 18.55
C ASP A 317 3.21 -1.80 18.23
N ASN A 318 3.96 -0.81 17.86
CA ASN A 318 3.43 0.47 17.41
C ASN A 318 3.51 0.47 15.89
N TYR A 319 2.59 -0.28 15.25
CA TYR A 319 2.62 -0.53 13.82
C TYR A 319 2.99 0.69 13.01
N PHE A 320 3.93 0.54 12.08
CA PHE A 320 4.46 1.57 11.19
C PHE A 320 5.35 2.61 11.86
N ASN A 321 5.53 2.62 13.17
CA ASN A 321 6.47 3.48 13.89
C ASN A 321 7.70 2.68 14.34
N HIS A 322 8.82 3.38 14.53
CA HIS A 322 10.05 2.75 15.02
C HIS A 322 10.89 3.79 15.78
N TYR A 323 11.59 3.37 16.83
CA TYR A 323 12.35 4.28 17.69
C TYR A 323 13.57 4.89 16.99
N ILE A 324 14.25 4.16 16.11
CA ILE A 324 15.38 4.70 15.30
C ILE A 324 14.85 5.41 14.05
N TYR A 325 13.97 4.77 13.28
CA TYR A 325 13.41 5.30 12.03
C TYR A 325 12.16 6.12 12.35
N GLN A 326 12.34 7.24 13.06
CA GLN A 326 11.27 8.01 13.70
C GLN A 326 10.20 8.57 12.76
N SER A 327 10.48 8.73 11.47
CA SER A 327 9.44 9.05 10.49
C SER A 327 8.47 7.90 10.21
N GLY A 328 8.76 6.73 10.76
CA GLY A 328 7.96 5.54 10.59
C GLY A 328 7.90 5.07 9.13
N TRP A 329 6.83 4.36 8.80
CA TRP A 329 6.61 3.78 7.46
C TRP A 329 6.12 4.83 6.46
N THR A 330 6.93 5.89 6.26
CA THR A 330 6.59 7.02 5.41
C THR A 330 7.61 7.26 4.29
N TYR A 331 7.14 7.80 3.18
CA TYR A 331 7.97 8.31 2.11
C TYR A 331 7.38 9.59 1.56
N LYS A 332 8.21 10.65 1.44
CA LYS A 332 7.77 11.99 1.00
C LYS A 332 6.53 12.48 1.76
N ASN A 333 6.56 12.32 3.09
CA ASN A 333 5.53 12.79 4.02
C ASN A 333 4.14 12.13 3.86
N LYS A 334 4.10 10.94 3.28
CA LYS A 334 2.89 10.14 3.14
C LYS A 334 3.17 8.70 3.59
N ILE A 335 2.15 8.03 4.11
CA ILE A 335 2.23 6.61 4.47
C ILE A 335 2.53 5.76 3.23
N ILE A 336 3.43 4.79 3.35
CA ILE A 336 3.75 3.82 2.30
C ILE A 336 2.60 2.82 2.15
N GLY A 337 1.99 2.42 3.26
CA GLY A 337 0.89 1.47 3.34
C GLY A 337 -0.50 2.06 3.10
N ASN A 338 -1.48 1.46 3.77
CA ASN A 338 -2.89 1.82 3.65
C ASN A 338 -3.14 3.27 4.09
N PRO A 339 -3.85 4.08 3.30
CA PRO A 339 -4.06 5.50 3.60
C PRO A 339 -4.95 5.77 4.81
N LEU A 340 -5.64 4.78 5.37
CA LEU A 340 -6.39 4.92 6.62
C LEU A 340 -5.46 5.19 7.81
N PHE A 341 -4.19 4.76 7.74
CA PHE A 341 -3.17 5.16 8.71
C PHE A 341 -2.75 6.60 8.45
N SER A 342 -2.72 7.41 9.49
CA SER A 342 -2.53 8.86 9.34
C SER A 342 -1.15 9.30 9.76
N VAL A 343 -0.59 10.19 8.96
CA VAL A 343 0.70 10.85 9.19
C VAL A 343 0.47 12.23 9.77
N GLY A 344 1.24 12.63 10.75
CA GLY A 344 1.22 13.95 11.34
C GLY A 344 2.60 14.45 11.75
N ASN A 345 2.65 15.68 12.24
CA ASN A 345 3.88 16.26 12.78
C ASN A 345 3.92 16.08 14.29
N SER A 346 5.06 15.64 14.81
CA SER A 346 5.34 15.74 16.24
C SER A 346 5.48 17.21 16.63
N LYS A 347 4.77 17.62 17.67
CA LYS A 347 4.88 18.99 18.21
C LYS A 347 6.26 19.25 18.83
N SER A 348 6.86 18.22 19.42
CA SER A 348 8.14 18.35 20.14
C SER A 348 9.37 18.25 19.25
N LYS A 349 9.31 17.48 18.14
CA LYS A 349 10.51 17.16 17.33
C LYS A 349 10.47 17.73 15.91
N ASN A 350 9.42 18.42 15.50
CA ASN A 350 9.20 18.89 14.11
C ASN A 350 9.43 17.78 13.06
N GLN A 351 9.10 16.56 13.43
CA GLN A 351 9.26 15.37 12.61
C GLN A 351 7.90 14.78 12.24
N ILE A 352 7.84 14.22 11.05
CA ILE A 352 6.69 13.44 10.60
C ILE A 352 6.75 12.06 11.22
N TYR A 353 5.61 11.56 11.69
CA TYR A 353 5.45 10.19 12.20
C TYR A 353 4.01 9.71 12.00
N ILE A 354 3.74 8.44 12.27
CA ILE A 354 2.39 7.88 12.19
C ILE A 354 1.67 8.22 13.49
N ILE A 355 0.65 9.08 13.40
CA ILE A 355 -0.14 9.56 14.55
C ILE A 355 -1.37 8.71 14.83
N ASN A 356 -1.79 7.88 13.87
CA ASN A 356 -2.99 7.05 14.00
C ASN A 356 -2.78 5.74 13.27
N ASN A 357 -2.54 4.67 14.02
CA ASN A 357 -2.36 3.30 13.55
C ASN A 357 -3.28 2.29 14.25
N ARG A 358 -4.07 2.74 15.25
CA ARG A 358 -5.10 1.94 15.92
C ARG A 358 -6.46 2.34 15.39
N ILE A 359 -7.01 1.50 14.52
CA ILE A 359 -8.19 1.85 13.70
C ILE A 359 -9.15 0.68 13.66
N LYS A 360 -10.45 0.98 13.67
CA LYS A 360 -11.51 0.09 13.19
C LYS A 360 -12.21 0.79 12.04
N SER A 361 -12.29 0.15 10.87
CA SER A 361 -12.91 0.77 9.70
C SER A 361 -13.73 -0.23 8.90
N HIS A 362 -14.86 0.22 8.40
CA HIS A 362 -15.67 -0.44 7.40
C HIS A 362 -15.61 0.37 6.11
N HIS A 363 -15.39 -0.30 5.01
CA HIS A 363 -15.33 0.31 3.70
C HIS A 363 -16.20 -0.48 2.71
N ILE A 364 -16.96 0.25 1.91
CA ILE A 364 -17.75 -0.28 0.80
C ILE A 364 -17.38 0.48 -0.47
N GLY A 365 -17.04 -0.25 -1.51
CA GLY A 365 -16.83 0.26 -2.85
C GLY A 365 -17.77 -0.42 -3.84
N VAL A 366 -18.43 0.37 -4.68
CA VAL A 366 -19.34 -0.13 -5.73
C VAL A 366 -19.00 0.55 -7.05
N SER A 367 -18.99 -0.21 -8.13
CA SER A 367 -18.92 0.35 -9.48
C SER A 367 -19.78 -0.44 -10.46
N GLY A 368 -20.17 0.24 -11.53
CA GLY A 368 -20.95 -0.34 -12.60
C GLY A 368 -21.12 0.63 -13.76
N TYR A 369 -22.00 0.28 -14.66
CA TYR A 369 -22.27 1.05 -15.87
C TYR A 369 -23.75 1.47 -15.91
N LEU A 370 -24.00 2.78 -15.97
CA LEU A 370 -25.33 3.34 -16.22
C LEU A 370 -25.69 3.25 -17.71
N LYS A 371 -24.67 3.41 -18.58
CA LYS A 371 -24.70 3.22 -20.03
C LYS A 371 -23.39 2.59 -20.46
N SER A 372 -23.29 2.08 -21.67
CA SER A 372 -22.06 1.44 -22.20
C SER A 372 -20.80 2.29 -22.07
N ASN A 373 -20.95 3.62 -22.14
CA ASN A 373 -19.88 4.61 -22.03
C ASN A 373 -19.92 5.47 -20.76
N LEU A 374 -20.84 5.19 -19.82
CA LEU A 374 -20.96 5.91 -18.57
C LEU A 374 -20.80 4.96 -17.39
N ARG A 375 -19.64 4.96 -16.78
CA ARG A 375 -19.32 4.18 -15.58
C ARG A 375 -19.48 5.06 -14.34
N TYR A 376 -19.96 4.48 -13.24
CA TYR A 376 -19.95 5.12 -11.94
C TYR A 376 -19.07 4.35 -10.96
N LYS A 377 -18.58 5.07 -9.93
CA LYS A 377 -17.86 4.53 -8.78
C LYS A 377 -18.32 5.25 -7.51
N ILE A 378 -18.65 4.50 -6.48
CA ILE A 378 -19.02 5.00 -5.16
C ILE A 378 -18.10 4.33 -4.15
N LEU A 379 -17.50 5.14 -3.26
CA LEU A 379 -16.72 4.67 -2.11
C LEU A 379 -17.33 5.26 -0.85
N LEU A 380 -17.52 4.44 0.18
CA LEU A 380 -17.98 4.86 1.49
C LEU A 380 -17.10 4.21 2.56
N THR A 381 -16.49 5.01 3.40
CA THR A 381 -15.66 4.55 4.53
C THR A 381 -16.15 5.14 5.81
N LYS A 382 -16.37 4.30 6.81
CA LYS A 382 -16.63 4.73 8.19
C LYS A 382 -15.55 4.17 9.08
N SER A 383 -14.80 5.03 9.76
CA SER A 383 -13.71 4.64 10.64
C SER A 383 -13.87 5.21 12.05
N LYS A 384 -13.29 4.50 13.01
CA LYS A 384 -13.07 4.96 14.37
C LYS A 384 -11.57 4.91 14.64
N ASN A 385 -10.99 6.04 15.03
CA ASN A 385 -9.56 6.32 15.03
C ASN A 385 -9.10 6.52 16.49
N TYR A 386 -8.14 5.72 16.98
CA TYR A 386 -7.74 5.67 18.39
C TYR A 386 -6.29 6.13 18.61
N GLY A 387 -5.65 6.75 17.60
CA GLY A 387 -4.26 7.20 17.70
C GLY A 387 -3.26 6.05 17.71
N THR A 388 -2.22 6.17 18.51
CA THR A 388 -1.18 5.16 18.73
C THR A 388 -1.14 4.74 20.19
N TYR A 389 -0.49 3.60 20.52
CA TYR A 389 -0.22 3.25 21.90
C TYR A 389 0.85 4.15 22.54
N ASP A 390 1.77 4.64 21.74
CA ASP A 390 2.98 5.33 22.19
C ASP A 390 2.88 6.84 21.95
N ASP A 391 1.69 7.41 22.13
CA ASP A 391 1.49 8.84 22.03
C ASP A 391 2.05 9.55 23.28
N ARG A 392 3.38 9.67 23.31
CA ARG A 392 4.13 10.24 24.44
C ARG A 392 3.73 11.68 24.75
N GLU A 393 3.21 12.42 23.78
CA GLU A 393 2.77 13.80 23.97
C GLU A 393 1.47 13.90 24.77
N ASN A 394 0.69 12.82 24.81
CA ASN A 394 -0.58 12.76 25.53
C ASN A 394 -0.55 11.83 26.76
N PHE A 395 0.54 11.15 27.00
CA PHE A 395 0.71 10.21 28.14
C PHE A 395 1.15 10.96 29.42
N THR A 396 0.35 11.93 29.84
CA THR A 396 0.58 12.67 31.11
C THR A 396 -0.08 12.01 32.31
N GLY A 397 -0.52 10.77 32.20
CA GLY A 397 -1.22 10.05 33.27
C GLY A 397 -2.69 10.50 33.50
N ASN A 398 -3.16 11.46 32.71
CA ASN A 398 -4.51 11.98 32.80
C ASN A 398 -5.28 11.60 31.51
N GLU A 399 -5.91 10.41 31.54
CA GLU A 399 -6.63 9.82 30.40
C GLU A 399 -7.67 10.73 29.75
N LYS A 400 -8.24 11.67 30.52
CA LYS A 400 -9.24 12.63 30.03
C LYS A 400 -8.67 13.67 29.05
N LYS A 401 -7.36 13.83 28.98
CA LYS A 401 -6.69 14.75 28.03
C LYS A 401 -6.21 14.08 26.74
N TYR A 402 -6.38 12.77 26.62
CA TYR A 402 -5.95 12.02 25.45
C TYR A 402 -6.90 12.31 24.27
N GLN A 403 -6.38 12.87 23.19
CA GLN A 403 -7.16 13.29 22.02
C GLN A 403 -8.03 12.16 21.44
N PHE A 404 -7.53 10.93 21.48
CA PHE A 404 -8.15 9.76 20.90
C PHE A 404 -8.81 8.81 21.93
N TYR A 405 -8.93 9.20 23.18
CA TYR A 405 -9.35 8.33 24.29
C TYR A 405 -10.61 7.49 23.98
N ASN A 406 -11.67 8.12 23.48
CA ASN A 406 -12.92 7.45 23.12
C ASN A 406 -12.99 7.06 21.63
N GLY A 407 -11.90 7.27 20.89
CA GLY A 407 -11.85 7.14 19.44
C GLY A 407 -12.62 8.24 18.70
N LEU A 408 -12.03 8.75 17.64
CA LEU A 408 -12.62 9.78 16.78
C LEU A 408 -13.31 9.15 15.57
N ASN A 409 -14.58 9.43 15.39
CA ASN A 409 -15.36 8.92 14.26
C ASN A 409 -15.09 9.73 13.01
N GLN A 410 -15.06 9.03 11.86
CA GLN A 410 -14.94 9.65 10.54
C GLN A 410 -15.76 8.89 9.51
N THR A 411 -16.44 9.63 8.66
CA THR A 411 -17.12 9.13 7.47
C THR A 411 -16.57 9.87 6.25
N SER A 412 -16.12 9.13 5.25
CA SER A 412 -15.59 9.67 3.99
C SER A 412 -16.27 8.99 2.82
N ALA A 413 -16.80 9.76 1.87
CA ALA A 413 -17.47 9.21 0.68
C ALA A 413 -16.92 9.85 -0.59
N LEU A 414 -16.99 9.09 -1.71
CA LEU A 414 -16.68 9.53 -3.07
C LEU A 414 -17.78 9.08 -4.00
N PHE A 415 -18.23 9.97 -4.86
CA PHE A 415 -19.10 9.71 -6.00
C PHE A 415 -18.37 10.13 -7.27
N GLN A 416 -18.18 9.22 -8.20
CA GLN A 416 -17.42 9.45 -9.44
C GLN A 416 -18.20 8.93 -10.64
N PHE A 417 -18.17 9.71 -11.72
CA PHE A 417 -18.71 9.35 -13.02
C PHE A 417 -17.62 9.49 -14.07
N ASP A 418 -17.43 8.42 -14.85
CA ASP A 418 -16.47 8.37 -15.95
C ASP A 418 -17.23 8.25 -17.26
N PHE A 419 -17.15 9.28 -18.08
CA PHE A 419 -17.62 9.31 -19.47
C PHE A 419 -16.50 8.80 -20.36
N ILE A 420 -16.57 7.52 -20.73
CA ILE A 420 -15.55 6.83 -21.50
C ILE A 420 -15.82 7.13 -22.98
N GLN A 421 -14.79 7.55 -23.72
CA GLN A 421 -14.89 7.94 -25.11
C GLN A 421 -16.04 8.95 -25.35
N PHE A 422 -16.13 9.96 -24.48
CA PHE A 422 -17.10 11.05 -24.61
C PHE A 422 -17.01 11.71 -26.01
N MET A 423 -15.80 11.91 -26.50
CA MET A 423 -15.44 12.16 -27.88
C MET A 423 -14.35 11.17 -28.26
N LYS A 424 -14.31 10.67 -29.48
CA LYS A 424 -13.45 9.59 -30.03
C LYS A 424 -12.20 9.14 -29.22
N LYS A 425 -11.50 10.05 -28.52
CA LYS A 425 -10.24 9.80 -27.77
C LYS A 425 -10.22 10.51 -26.41
N ILE A 426 -11.34 11.08 -26.02
CA ILE A 426 -11.45 11.88 -24.79
C ILE A 426 -12.30 11.14 -23.78
N ASP A 427 -11.73 10.90 -22.60
CA ASP A 427 -12.43 10.47 -21.42
C ASP A 427 -12.58 11.64 -20.46
N ILE A 428 -13.78 11.79 -19.88
CA ILE A 428 -14.08 12.82 -18.87
C ILE A 428 -14.44 12.13 -17.58
N GLN A 429 -13.82 12.53 -16.49
CA GLN A 429 -14.14 12.06 -15.14
C GLN A 429 -14.58 13.24 -14.28
N ILE A 430 -15.72 13.06 -13.64
CA ILE A 430 -16.27 14.01 -12.67
C ILE A 430 -16.38 13.29 -11.34
N SER A 431 -15.94 13.91 -10.26
CA SER A 431 -16.08 13.34 -8.93
C SER A 431 -16.40 14.38 -7.87
N TYR A 432 -17.21 13.97 -6.90
CA TYR A 432 -17.54 14.69 -5.70
C TYR A 432 -17.20 13.83 -4.49
N ALA A 433 -16.52 14.38 -3.50
CA ALA A 433 -16.18 13.69 -2.27
C ALA A 433 -16.51 14.54 -1.05
N ILE A 434 -16.83 13.87 0.06
CA ILE A 434 -17.29 14.50 1.29
C ILE A 434 -16.68 13.80 2.50
N ASP A 435 -16.28 14.58 3.50
CA ASP A 435 -15.85 14.11 4.82
C ASP A 435 -16.73 14.72 5.90
N ARG A 436 -17.14 13.89 6.86
CA ARG A 436 -17.86 14.29 8.07
C ARG A 436 -17.36 13.51 9.27
N GLY A 437 -17.06 14.20 10.36
CA GLY A 437 -16.61 13.53 11.59
C GLY A 437 -15.76 14.39 12.50
N SER A 438 -15.14 13.73 13.47
CA SER A 438 -14.30 14.41 14.48
C SER A 438 -12.80 14.17 14.28
N PHE A 439 -12.41 13.27 13.34
CA PHE A 439 -11.01 12.97 13.07
C PHE A 439 -10.39 13.86 11.99
N LEU A 440 -11.05 13.99 10.85
CA LEU A 440 -10.68 14.93 9.81
C LEU A 440 -11.61 16.14 9.86
N LYS A 441 -11.11 17.29 9.41
CA LYS A 441 -11.95 18.48 9.24
C LYS A 441 -13.05 18.18 8.23
N ASP A 442 -14.27 18.58 8.53
CA ASP A 442 -15.38 18.51 7.60
C ASP A 442 -15.01 19.21 6.28
N SER A 443 -15.19 18.52 5.20
CA SER A 443 -14.86 19.02 3.87
C SER A 443 -15.76 18.42 2.80
N ASP A 444 -15.87 19.11 1.70
CA ASP A 444 -16.43 18.61 0.46
C ASP A 444 -15.62 19.16 -0.71
N GLY A 445 -15.51 18.37 -1.76
CA GLY A 445 -14.67 18.71 -2.89
C GLY A 445 -15.20 18.16 -4.20
N PHE A 446 -14.91 18.89 -5.26
CA PHE A 446 -15.20 18.52 -6.63
C PHE A 446 -13.93 18.43 -7.44
N GLN A 447 -13.86 17.47 -8.36
CA GLN A 447 -12.73 17.30 -9.26
C GLN A 447 -13.22 16.94 -10.66
N LEU A 448 -12.68 17.63 -11.67
CA LEU A 448 -12.84 17.32 -13.07
C LEU A 448 -11.49 16.84 -13.63
N SER A 449 -11.49 15.74 -14.35
CA SER A 449 -10.33 15.27 -15.10
C SER A 449 -10.71 14.97 -16.54
N ILE A 450 -9.85 15.38 -17.45
CA ILE A 450 -10.01 15.16 -18.89
C ILE A 450 -8.77 14.45 -19.37
N ASN A 451 -8.91 13.29 -20.01
CA ASN A 451 -7.82 12.50 -20.54
C ASN A 451 -7.97 12.32 -22.05
N TYR A 452 -6.91 12.60 -22.79
CA TYR A 452 -6.83 12.37 -24.21
C TYR A 452 -5.89 11.20 -24.49
N ASN A 453 -6.40 10.19 -25.20
CA ASN A 453 -5.69 8.97 -25.56
C ASN A 453 -5.22 9.02 -27.01
N PHE A 454 -3.91 9.06 -27.24
CA PHE A 454 -3.33 9.13 -28.59
C PHE A 454 -3.28 7.75 -29.27
N SER A 455 -3.21 6.67 -28.50
CA SER A 455 -3.16 5.31 -29.04
C SER A 455 -4.50 4.86 -29.61
N ASN A 456 -4.47 4.23 -30.77
CA ASN A 456 -5.64 3.56 -31.37
C ASN A 456 -5.85 2.15 -30.80
N LEU A 457 -5.30 1.82 -29.62
CA LEU A 457 -5.56 0.52 -29.01
C LEU A 457 -7.04 0.43 -28.71
N SER A 458 -7.77 -0.20 -29.65
CA SER A 458 -9.07 -0.79 -29.36
C SER A 458 -8.89 -1.63 -28.09
N TYR A 459 -9.61 -1.31 -27.05
CA TYR A 459 -9.83 -2.21 -25.93
C TYR A 459 -10.48 -3.49 -26.50
N SER A 460 -9.65 -4.41 -26.99
CA SER A 460 -10.11 -5.77 -27.25
C SER A 460 -10.36 -6.38 -25.87
N GLN A 461 -11.57 -6.70 -25.67
CA GLN A 461 -12.33 -7.29 -24.59
C GLN A 461 -11.57 -8.27 -23.69
#